data_4d014ce59657c1bed27e754acfe49ec3
#
_entry.id   4d014ce59657c1bed27e754acfe49ec3
#
_cell.length_a   1.000
_cell.length_b   1.000
_cell.length_c   1.000
_cell.angle_alpha   90.00
_cell.angle_beta   90.00
_cell.angle_gamma   90.00
#
_symmetry.space_group_name_H-M   'P 1'
#
loop_
_entity.id
_entity.type
_entity.pdbx_description
1 polymer ?
#
loop_
_entity_poly.entity_id
_entity_poly.type
_entity_poly.pdbx_seq_one_letter_code
_entity_poly.pdbx_strand_id
1 'polypeptide(L)'
;VSDTSGGENSRRPYLWEYRQEHREVVSAALEQRFDVSGENGLADQMERVAAQLVDEYWHDNWRDIVGIVDGSFLEGYDDFNIGAAFRNAAVVSTTYALLSRCGMQPGDYFEHEDFLNVFDFNTPQTVAALGTAISQSSELVLRQLEITIKNYEREKLAERSESHERTDLHPQRGLSDSRPEPD
;
A
#
# COMPACT_ATOMS: atom_id res chain seq x y z
N VAL A 1 -21.79 -11.09 45.40
CA VAL A 1 -21.60 -9.97 44.51
C VAL A 1 -20.15 -10.03 44.07
N SER A 2 -19.89 -10.64 42.92
CA SER A 2 -18.55 -10.79 42.38
C SER A 2 -18.40 -9.79 41.22
N ASP A 3 -17.52 -8.85 41.44
CA ASP A 3 -17.09 -7.85 40.48
C ASP A 3 -16.06 -8.48 39.56
N THR A 4 -16.46 -8.78 38.32
CA THR A 4 -15.56 -9.20 37.27
C THR A 4 -15.33 -8.04 36.33
N SER A 5 -14.45 -7.13 36.73
CA SER A 5 -13.86 -6.16 35.77
C SER A 5 -12.88 -6.89 34.88
N GLY A 6 -13.42 -7.52 33.83
CA GLY A 6 -12.65 -8.03 32.69
C GLY A 6 -12.04 -6.88 31.95
N GLY A 7 -10.74 -6.65 32.13
CA GLY A 7 -9.98 -5.71 31.32
C GLY A 7 -10.05 -6.09 29.85
N GLU A 8 -10.86 -5.38 29.09
CA GLU A 8 -10.83 -5.41 27.64
C GLU A 8 -9.50 -4.82 27.17
N ASN A 9 -8.49 -5.67 27.11
CA ASN A 9 -7.30 -5.41 26.33
C ASN A 9 -7.67 -5.62 24.86
N SER A 10 -8.56 -4.78 24.35
CA SER A 10 -8.84 -4.70 22.94
C SER A 10 -7.57 -4.17 22.29
N ARG A 11 -6.73 -5.09 21.83
CA ARG A 11 -5.61 -4.79 20.94
C ARG A 11 -6.21 -4.16 19.68
N ARG A 12 -6.30 -2.82 19.66
CA ARG A 12 -6.61 -2.12 18.42
C ARG A 12 -5.57 -2.57 17.42
N PRO A 13 -5.98 -3.08 16.24
CA PRO A 13 -5.00 -3.45 15.22
C PRO A 13 -4.11 -2.24 14.97
N TYR A 14 -2.80 -2.45 14.99
CA TYR A 14 -1.84 -1.38 14.67
C TYR A 14 -2.07 -0.97 13.22
N LEU A 15 -2.72 0.18 13.04
CA LEU A 15 -2.97 0.76 11.72
C LEU A 15 -1.68 1.44 11.27
N TRP A 16 -1.05 0.89 10.24
CA TRP A 16 0.08 1.54 9.61
C TRP A 16 -0.38 2.77 8.81
N GLU A 17 0.48 3.76 8.74
CA GLU A 17 0.25 5.01 7.99
C GLU A 17 1.46 5.25 7.08
N TYR A 18 1.19 5.52 5.80
CA TYR A 18 2.23 5.94 4.87
C TYR A 18 2.56 7.42 5.12
N ARG A 19 3.86 7.74 5.21
CA ARG A 19 4.40 9.10 5.32
C ARG A 19 5.49 9.31 4.28
N GLN A 20 5.81 10.57 3.99
CA GLN A 20 6.84 10.92 3.01
C GLN A 20 8.21 10.27 3.31
N GLU A 21 8.55 10.09 4.58
CA GLU A 21 9.80 9.43 5.00
C GLU A 21 9.88 7.95 4.60
N HIS A 22 8.74 7.30 4.33
CA HIS A 22 8.66 5.90 3.91
C HIS A 22 8.85 5.72 2.40
N ARG A 23 8.87 6.81 1.61
CA ARG A 23 8.83 6.76 0.16
C ARG A 23 9.94 5.89 -0.43
N GLU A 24 11.17 6.10 -0.01
CA GLU A 24 12.33 5.38 -0.57
C GLU A 24 12.30 3.89 -0.23
N VAL A 25 12.03 3.55 1.04
CA VAL A 25 11.98 2.14 1.47
C VAL A 25 10.80 1.40 0.87
N VAL A 26 9.66 2.06 0.68
CA VAL A 26 8.47 1.50 0.03
C VAL A 26 8.74 1.28 -1.45
N SER A 27 9.30 2.27 -2.15
CA SER A 27 9.64 2.15 -3.57
C SER A 27 10.64 1.01 -3.81
N ALA A 28 11.70 0.93 -3.01
CA ALA A 28 12.68 -0.16 -3.09
C ALA A 28 12.06 -1.53 -2.81
N ALA A 29 11.14 -1.63 -1.85
CA ALA A 29 10.47 -2.88 -1.53
C ALA A 29 9.51 -3.33 -2.65
N LEU A 30 8.82 -2.40 -3.31
CA LEU A 30 7.98 -2.70 -4.48
C LEU A 30 8.84 -3.15 -5.67
N GLU A 31 9.96 -2.49 -5.93
CA GLU A 31 10.89 -2.89 -6.97
C GLU A 31 11.45 -4.29 -6.72
N GLN A 32 11.90 -4.56 -5.49
CA GLN A 32 12.40 -5.87 -5.12
C GLN A 32 11.36 -6.99 -5.25
N ARG A 33 10.09 -6.69 -4.92
CA ARG A 33 9.01 -7.70 -4.87
C ARG A 33 8.38 -7.96 -6.22
N PHE A 34 8.23 -6.92 -7.05
CA PHE A 34 7.44 -6.95 -8.29
C PHE A 34 8.28 -6.66 -9.54
N ASP A 35 9.57 -6.36 -9.40
CA ASP A 35 10.47 -6.00 -10.50
C ASP A 35 10.00 -4.76 -11.30
N VAL A 36 9.42 -3.79 -10.59
CA VAL A 36 8.89 -2.54 -11.16
C VAL A 36 9.63 -1.35 -10.57
N SER A 37 10.44 -0.67 -11.41
CA SER A 37 11.22 0.50 -10.99
C SER A 37 10.35 1.68 -10.55
N GLY A 38 10.79 2.40 -9.52
CA GLY A 38 10.15 3.61 -9.00
C GLY A 38 10.68 4.93 -9.58
N GLU A 39 11.44 4.92 -10.67
CA GLU A 39 12.08 6.10 -11.26
C GLU A 39 11.10 7.24 -11.58
N ASN A 40 9.89 6.92 -12.05
CA ASN A 40 8.85 7.90 -12.39
C ASN A 40 7.99 8.32 -11.19
N GLY A 41 8.31 7.83 -10.01
CA GLY A 41 7.59 8.12 -8.78
C GLY A 41 6.70 6.97 -8.29
N LEU A 42 6.28 7.07 -7.04
CA LEU A 42 5.56 5.99 -6.35
C LEU A 42 4.17 5.73 -6.94
N ALA A 43 3.46 6.75 -7.40
CA ALA A 43 2.14 6.59 -8.01
C ALA A 43 2.22 5.79 -9.33
N ASP A 44 3.15 6.16 -10.22
CA ASP A 44 3.44 5.42 -11.46
C ASP A 44 3.88 3.98 -11.17
N GLN A 45 4.75 3.81 -10.16
CA GLN A 45 5.19 2.48 -9.74
C GLN A 45 4.02 1.61 -9.27
N MET A 46 3.11 2.16 -8.44
CA MET A 46 1.91 1.45 -7.97
C MET A 46 0.98 1.07 -9.12
N GLU A 47 0.79 1.96 -10.11
CA GLU A 47 -0.03 1.69 -11.28
C GLU A 47 0.55 0.54 -12.11
N ARG A 48 1.86 0.53 -12.34
CA ARG A 48 2.53 -0.55 -13.10
C ARG A 48 2.52 -1.87 -12.34
N VAL A 49 2.66 -1.87 -11.02
CA VAL A 49 2.48 -3.07 -10.19
C VAL A 49 1.03 -3.56 -10.26
N ALA A 50 0.06 -2.66 -10.19
CA ALA A 50 -1.36 -3.00 -10.34
C ALA A 50 -1.63 -3.62 -11.72
N ALA A 51 -1.08 -3.05 -12.78
CA ALA A 51 -1.22 -3.57 -14.14
C ALA A 51 -0.66 -5.00 -14.27
N GLN A 52 0.52 -5.27 -13.72
CA GLN A 52 1.11 -6.60 -13.69
C GLN A 52 0.21 -7.61 -12.95
N LEU A 53 -0.23 -7.28 -11.75
CA LEU A 53 -1.06 -8.18 -10.94
C LEU A 53 -2.44 -8.43 -11.56
N VAL A 54 -3.04 -7.41 -12.17
CA VAL A 54 -4.31 -7.54 -12.89
C VAL A 54 -4.15 -8.40 -14.15
N ASP A 55 -3.03 -8.28 -14.87
CA ASP A 55 -2.77 -9.12 -16.04
C ASP A 55 -2.55 -10.58 -15.66
N GLU A 56 -1.83 -10.86 -14.56
CA GLU A 56 -1.70 -12.20 -13.97
C GLU A 56 -3.08 -12.75 -13.57
N TYR A 57 -3.89 -11.94 -12.89
CA TYR A 57 -5.25 -12.34 -12.50
C TYR A 57 -6.13 -12.66 -13.72
N TRP A 58 -6.10 -11.81 -14.76
CA TRP A 58 -6.81 -12.07 -16.01
C TRP A 58 -6.36 -13.35 -16.66
N HIS A 59 -5.06 -13.59 -16.76
CA HIS A 59 -4.52 -14.82 -17.37
C HIS A 59 -5.08 -16.08 -16.70
N ASP A 60 -5.21 -16.06 -15.39
CA ASP A 60 -5.69 -17.23 -14.63
C ASP A 60 -7.21 -17.39 -14.64
N ASN A 61 -7.97 -16.30 -14.81
CA ASN A 61 -9.43 -16.28 -14.59
C ASN A 61 -10.25 -15.88 -15.83
N TRP A 62 -9.64 -15.61 -16.97
CA TRP A 62 -10.32 -15.00 -18.12
C TRP A 62 -11.55 -15.80 -18.61
N ARG A 63 -11.52 -17.14 -18.58
CA ARG A 63 -12.64 -17.98 -19.01
C ARG A 63 -13.88 -17.80 -18.13
N ASP A 64 -13.65 -17.69 -16.83
CA ASP A 64 -14.74 -17.50 -15.87
C ASP A 64 -15.33 -16.09 -16.02
N ILE A 65 -14.47 -15.07 -16.26
CA ILE A 65 -14.89 -13.69 -16.46
C ILE A 65 -15.68 -13.54 -17.76
N VAL A 66 -15.20 -14.09 -18.87
CA VAL A 66 -15.92 -14.08 -20.16
C VAL A 66 -17.25 -14.82 -20.05
N GLY A 67 -17.30 -15.90 -19.28
CA GLY A 67 -18.51 -16.72 -19.12
C GLY A 67 -19.66 -16.06 -18.33
N ILE A 68 -19.42 -14.90 -17.70
CA ILE A 68 -20.42 -14.21 -16.85
C ILE A 68 -20.86 -12.83 -17.37
N VAL A 69 -20.44 -12.44 -18.60
CA VAL A 69 -20.71 -11.10 -19.12
C VAL A 69 -22.14 -10.92 -19.67
N ASP A 70 -22.89 -11.99 -19.83
CA ASP A 70 -24.26 -11.95 -20.31
C ASP A 70 -25.13 -11.00 -19.45
N GLY A 71 -25.89 -10.13 -20.09
CA GLY A 71 -26.71 -9.14 -19.45
C GLY A 71 -25.96 -7.88 -18.97
N SER A 72 -24.63 -7.83 -19.11
CA SER A 72 -23.83 -6.64 -18.86
C SER A 72 -23.65 -5.79 -20.12
N PHE A 73 -23.02 -4.61 -19.98
CA PHE A 73 -22.65 -3.81 -21.15
C PHE A 73 -21.52 -4.46 -21.99
N LEU A 74 -20.91 -5.51 -21.50
CA LEU A 74 -19.91 -6.31 -22.24
C LEU A 74 -20.55 -7.43 -23.07
N GLU A 75 -21.86 -7.65 -22.97
CA GLU A 75 -22.55 -8.64 -23.78
C GLU A 75 -22.35 -8.41 -25.28
N GLY A 76 -21.92 -9.45 -25.99
CA GLY A 76 -21.64 -9.37 -27.41
C GLY A 76 -20.23 -8.88 -27.79
N TYR A 77 -19.41 -8.53 -26.81
CA TYR A 77 -17.99 -8.28 -27.06
C TYR A 77 -17.23 -9.61 -27.20
N ASP A 78 -16.16 -9.58 -28.00
CA ASP A 78 -15.23 -10.71 -28.05
C ASP A 78 -14.31 -10.74 -26.82
N ASP A 79 -13.66 -11.88 -26.60
CA ASP A 79 -12.80 -12.13 -25.44
C ASP A 79 -11.67 -11.08 -25.32
N PHE A 80 -11.16 -10.58 -26.45
CA PHE A 80 -10.11 -9.57 -26.46
C PHE A 80 -10.62 -8.22 -25.92
N ASN A 81 -11.78 -7.77 -26.36
CA ASN A 81 -12.38 -6.52 -25.92
C ASN A 81 -12.87 -6.60 -24.46
N ILE A 82 -13.43 -7.76 -24.04
CA ILE A 82 -13.75 -8.01 -22.64
C ILE A 82 -12.48 -7.92 -21.79
N GLY A 83 -11.39 -8.55 -22.23
CA GLY A 83 -10.11 -8.51 -21.53
C GLY A 83 -9.51 -7.11 -21.42
N ALA A 84 -9.64 -6.30 -22.46
CA ALA A 84 -9.19 -4.91 -22.45
C ALA A 84 -9.99 -4.06 -21.46
N ALA A 85 -11.33 -4.17 -21.49
CA ALA A 85 -12.22 -3.48 -20.55
C ALA A 85 -11.95 -3.91 -19.09
N PHE A 86 -11.76 -5.21 -18.86
CA PHE A 86 -11.44 -5.75 -17.54
C PHE A 86 -10.13 -5.19 -16.98
N ARG A 87 -9.05 -5.25 -17.77
CA ARG A 87 -7.75 -4.72 -17.34
C ARG A 87 -7.82 -3.24 -17.03
N ASN A 88 -8.42 -2.44 -17.91
CA ASN A 88 -8.57 -1.01 -17.69
C ASN A 88 -9.34 -0.72 -16.39
N ALA A 89 -10.50 -1.34 -16.20
CA ALA A 89 -11.32 -1.16 -15.00
C ALA A 89 -10.60 -1.61 -13.72
N ALA A 90 -9.94 -2.78 -13.75
CA ALA A 90 -9.27 -3.33 -12.59
C ALA A 90 -8.00 -2.55 -12.23
N VAL A 91 -7.20 -2.12 -13.21
CA VAL A 91 -5.96 -1.36 -12.97
C VAL A 91 -6.26 -0.01 -12.33
N VAL A 92 -7.17 0.78 -12.94
CA VAL A 92 -7.51 2.10 -12.42
C VAL A 92 -8.11 2.01 -11.02
N SER A 93 -8.98 1.02 -10.78
CA SER A 93 -9.61 0.84 -9.46
C SER A 93 -8.62 0.36 -8.39
N THR A 94 -7.71 -0.56 -8.74
CA THR A 94 -6.65 -1.03 -7.84
C THR A 94 -5.71 0.12 -7.49
N THR A 95 -5.24 0.87 -8.48
CA THR A 95 -4.34 2.01 -8.26
C THR A 95 -5.01 3.09 -7.41
N TYR A 96 -6.28 3.40 -7.69
CA TYR A 96 -7.07 4.32 -6.87
C TYR A 96 -7.11 3.89 -5.39
N ALA A 97 -7.37 2.61 -5.14
CA ALA A 97 -7.40 2.07 -3.78
C ALA A 97 -6.03 2.17 -3.08
N LEU A 98 -4.94 1.88 -3.79
CA LEU A 98 -3.57 1.97 -3.27
C LEU A 98 -3.19 3.42 -2.92
N LEU A 99 -3.43 4.36 -3.82
CA LEU A 99 -3.14 5.78 -3.60
C LEU A 99 -3.96 6.33 -2.43
N SER A 100 -5.26 6.04 -2.41
CA SER A 100 -6.16 6.45 -1.32
C SER A 100 -5.68 5.93 0.04
N ARG A 101 -5.27 4.66 0.11
CA ARG A 101 -4.78 4.04 1.34
C ARG A 101 -3.45 4.65 1.82
N CYS A 102 -2.64 5.17 0.90
CA CYS A 102 -1.41 5.89 1.20
C CYS A 102 -1.63 7.39 1.48
N GLY A 103 -2.87 7.86 1.52
CA GLY A 103 -3.19 9.28 1.76
C GLY A 103 -2.85 10.20 0.60
N MET A 104 -2.58 9.65 -0.58
CA MET A 104 -2.44 10.41 -1.81
C MET A 104 -3.83 10.78 -2.34
N GLN A 105 -3.93 11.91 -3.05
CA GLN A 105 -5.20 12.33 -3.64
C GLN A 105 -5.33 11.71 -5.04
N PRO A 106 -6.21 10.70 -5.23
CA PRO A 106 -6.30 10.05 -6.55
C PRO A 106 -6.71 10.98 -7.68
N GLY A 107 -7.46 12.07 -7.37
CA GLY A 107 -7.83 13.09 -8.34
C GLY A 107 -6.67 13.88 -8.94
N ASP A 108 -5.44 13.76 -8.37
CA ASP A 108 -4.24 14.32 -8.97
C ASP A 108 -3.65 13.42 -10.08
N TYR A 109 -4.14 12.18 -10.18
CA TYR A 109 -3.61 11.14 -11.07
C TYR A 109 -4.63 10.60 -12.08
N PHE A 110 -5.93 10.72 -11.79
CA PHE A 110 -7.00 10.16 -12.61
C PHE A 110 -8.06 11.19 -12.92
N GLU A 111 -8.52 11.14 -14.18
CA GLU A 111 -9.68 11.85 -14.66
C GLU A 111 -10.92 10.93 -14.63
N HIS A 112 -12.12 11.51 -14.80
CA HIS A 112 -13.36 10.74 -14.81
C HIS A 112 -13.40 9.68 -15.93
N GLU A 113 -12.80 10.00 -17.05
CA GLU A 113 -12.75 9.17 -18.23
C GLU A 113 -11.98 7.86 -18.01
N ASP A 114 -11.01 7.84 -17.09
CA ASP A 114 -10.23 6.65 -16.77
C ASP A 114 -11.08 5.53 -16.15
N PHE A 115 -12.22 5.88 -15.55
CA PHE A 115 -13.15 4.95 -14.91
C PHE A 115 -14.29 4.46 -15.81
N LEU A 116 -14.34 4.84 -17.08
CA LEU A 116 -15.47 4.50 -17.96
C LEU A 116 -15.71 3.00 -18.06
N ASN A 117 -14.64 2.20 -18.20
CA ASN A 117 -14.77 0.75 -18.29
C ASN A 117 -15.31 0.08 -17.01
N VAL A 118 -15.23 0.75 -15.84
CA VAL A 118 -15.84 0.21 -14.59
C VAL A 118 -17.34 0.04 -14.73
N PHE A 119 -18.00 0.94 -15.45
CA PHE A 119 -19.46 0.90 -15.67
C PHE A 119 -19.91 -0.21 -16.61
N ASP A 120 -19.01 -0.82 -17.37
CA ASP A 120 -19.32 -1.96 -18.24
C ASP A 120 -19.64 -3.23 -17.44
N PHE A 121 -19.12 -3.29 -16.19
CA PHE A 121 -19.34 -4.40 -15.24
C PHE A 121 -20.56 -4.13 -14.38
N ASN A 122 -21.75 -4.16 -14.96
CA ASN A 122 -22.99 -3.66 -14.34
C ASN A 122 -23.98 -4.77 -13.94
N THR A 123 -23.57 -6.04 -13.92
CA THR A 123 -24.35 -7.13 -13.32
C THR A 123 -23.74 -7.56 -11.97
N PRO A 124 -24.50 -8.19 -11.06
CA PRO A 124 -23.95 -8.68 -9.79
C PRO A 124 -22.74 -9.59 -9.97
N GLN A 125 -22.75 -10.43 -10.99
CA GLN A 125 -21.65 -11.37 -11.27
C GLN A 125 -20.40 -10.65 -11.76
N THR A 126 -20.55 -9.73 -12.71
CA THR A 126 -19.41 -8.97 -13.24
C THR A 126 -18.84 -8.00 -12.22
N VAL A 127 -19.68 -7.34 -11.41
CA VAL A 127 -19.23 -6.51 -10.27
C VAL A 127 -18.44 -7.35 -9.26
N ALA A 128 -18.93 -8.54 -8.92
CA ALA A 128 -18.23 -9.42 -7.98
C ALA A 128 -16.88 -9.89 -8.52
N ALA A 129 -16.79 -10.26 -9.80
CA ALA A 129 -15.55 -10.67 -10.43
C ALA A 129 -14.52 -9.54 -10.46
N LEU A 130 -14.93 -8.34 -10.90
CA LEU A 130 -14.08 -7.16 -10.91
C LEU A 130 -13.62 -6.78 -9.48
N GLY A 131 -14.54 -6.76 -8.52
CA GLY A 131 -14.23 -6.46 -7.12
C GLY A 131 -13.26 -7.47 -6.49
N THR A 132 -13.37 -8.75 -6.85
CA THR A 132 -12.43 -9.78 -6.39
C THR A 132 -11.02 -9.53 -6.92
N ALA A 133 -10.87 -9.23 -8.20
CA ALA A 133 -9.58 -8.91 -8.81
C ALA A 133 -8.93 -7.68 -8.14
N ILE A 134 -9.69 -6.60 -7.96
CA ILE A 134 -9.24 -5.37 -7.31
C ILE A 134 -8.79 -5.66 -5.86
N SER A 135 -9.59 -6.41 -5.12
CA SER A 135 -9.29 -6.76 -3.73
C SER A 135 -8.01 -7.58 -3.60
N GLN A 136 -7.86 -8.63 -4.40
CA GLN A 136 -6.69 -9.50 -4.36
C GLN A 136 -5.41 -8.76 -4.77
N SER A 137 -5.47 -7.99 -5.86
CA SER A 137 -4.32 -7.20 -6.32
C SER A 137 -3.92 -6.12 -5.31
N SER A 138 -4.89 -5.41 -4.74
CA SER A 138 -4.64 -4.40 -3.71
C SER A 138 -4.04 -5.01 -2.44
N GLU A 139 -4.56 -6.15 -1.98
CA GLU A 139 -4.08 -6.82 -0.77
C GLU A 139 -2.60 -7.19 -0.87
N LEU A 140 -2.15 -7.72 -2.01
CA LEU A 140 -0.75 -8.10 -2.21
C LEU A 140 0.18 -6.89 -2.05
N VAL A 141 -0.16 -5.76 -2.65
CA VAL A 141 0.63 -4.52 -2.56
C VAL A 141 0.56 -3.94 -1.14
N LEU A 142 -0.63 -3.77 -0.59
CA LEU A 142 -0.81 -3.17 0.74
C LEU A 142 -0.13 -3.98 1.84
N ARG A 143 -0.12 -5.30 1.73
CA ARG A 143 0.61 -6.17 2.64
C ARG A 143 2.13 -5.95 2.58
N GLN A 144 2.67 -5.75 1.36
CA GLN A 144 4.09 -5.41 1.20
C GLN A 144 4.42 -4.06 1.82
N LEU A 145 3.57 -3.05 1.60
CA LEU A 145 3.73 -1.72 2.20
C LEU A 145 3.69 -1.79 3.73
N GLU A 146 2.72 -2.49 4.29
CA GLU A 146 2.57 -2.67 5.73
C GLU A 146 3.81 -3.26 6.37
N ILE A 147 4.34 -4.35 5.81
CA ILE A 147 5.54 -5.02 6.31
C ILE A 147 6.73 -4.07 6.26
N THR A 148 6.91 -3.38 5.14
CA THR A 148 8.02 -2.45 4.92
C THR A 148 7.99 -1.28 5.89
N ILE A 149 6.84 -0.64 6.04
CA ILE A 149 6.66 0.52 6.94
C ILE A 149 6.88 0.10 8.40
N LYS A 150 6.29 -1.01 8.84
CA LYS A 150 6.47 -1.52 10.21
C LYS A 150 7.92 -1.87 10.52
N ASN A 151 8.67 -2.42 9.57
CA ASN A 151 10.08 -2.72 9.75
C ASN A 151 10.90 -1.43 9.86
N TYR A 152 10.69 -0.49 8.97
CA TYR A 152 11.35 0.82 8.99
C TYR A 152 11.13 1.57 10.32
N GLU A 153 9.90 1.63 10.79
CA GLU A 153 9.60 2.29 12.07
C GLU A 153 10.24 1.59 13.27
N ARG A 154 10.34 0.25 13.24
CA ARG A 154 11.01 -0.53 14.27
C ARG A 154 12.51 -0.26 14.31
N GLU A 155 13.16 -0.22 13.15
CA GLU A 155 14.58 0.10 13.03
C GLU A 155 14.89 1.51 13.53
N LYS A 156 14.10 2.50 13.13
CA LYS A 156 14.24 3.87 13.65
C LYS A 156 14.08 3.98 15.16
N LEU A 157 13.19 3.20 15.74
CA LEU A 157 13.00 3.18 17.19
C LEU A 157 14.23 2.61 17.90
N ALA A 158 14.83 1.55 17.36
CA ALA A 158 16.05 0.94 17.90
C ALA A 158 17.25 1.91 17.83
N GLU A 159 17.47 2.59 16.70
CA GLU A 159 18.52 3.59 16.54
C GLU A 159 18.41 4.75 17.54
N ARG A 160 17.18 5.22 17.81
CA ARG A 160 16.92 6.26 18.81
C ARG A 160 17.28 5.82 20.23
N SER A 161 16.99 4.57 20.57
CA SER A 161 17.30 4.00 21.89
C SER A 161 18.82 3.90 22.09
N GLU A 162 19.56 3.41 21.09
CA GLU A 162 21.03 3.30 21.14
C GLU A 162 21.71 4.68 21.21
N SER A 163 21.19 5.69 20.52
CA SER A 163 21.75 7.04 20.59
C SER A 163 21.51 7.72 21.93
N HIS A 164 20.42 7.43 22.63
CA HIS A 164 20.17 7.92 23.99
C HIS A 164 21.13 7.29 25.01
N GLU A 165 21.37 5.99 24.93
CA GLU A 165 22.32 5.30 25.81
C GLU A 165 23.75 5.81 25.65
N ARG A 166 24.17 6.16 24.42
CA ARG A 166 25.51 6.74 24.16
C ARG A 166 25.67 8.16 24.73
N THR A 167 24.59 8.92 24.77
CA THR A 167 24.62 10.30 25.31
C THR A 167 24.73 10.30 26.84
N ASP A 168 24.09 9.34 27.51
CA ASP A 168 24.12 9.21 28.97
C ASP A 168 25.45 8.65 29.50
N LEU A 169 26.29 8.04 28.66
CA LEU A 169 27.60 7.47 29.02
C LEU A 169 28.77 8.46 28.93
N HIS A 170 28.53 9.76 28.64
CA HIS A 170 29.55 10.80 28.67
C HIS A 170 29.33 11.75 29.86
N PRO A 171 29.76 11.41 31.09
CA PRO A 171 29.77 12.36 32.18
C PRO A 171 30.82 13.46 31.84
N GLN A 172 30.37 14.69 31.94
CA GLN A 172 31.25 15.85 31.85
C GLN A 172 32.43 15.68 32.81
N ARG A 173 33.60 15.43 32.26
CA ARG A 173 34.84 15.53 33.03
C ARG A 173 35.12 17.01 33.30
N GLY A 174 34.87 17.35 34.55
CA GLY A 174 35.65 18.19 35.42
C GLY A 174 36.23 19.49 34.86
N LEU A 175 35.60 20.58 35.21
CA LEU A 175 36.28 21.83 35.43
C LEU A 175 37.23 21.62 36.63
N SER A 176 38.51 21.45 36.33
CA SER A 176 39.54 21.49 37.33
C SER A 176 39.69 22.90 37.86
N ASP A 177 39.51 23.01 39.13
CA ASP A 177 39.87 24.01 40.08
C ASP A 177 41.22 24.66 39.77
N SER A 178 41.21 25.95 39.47
CA SER A 178 42.39 26.82 39.46
C SER A 178 42.29 27.73 40.68
N ARG A 179 42.95 27.29 41.72
CA ARG A 179 43.18 28.07 42.97
C ARG A 179 44.21 29.18 42.67
N PRO A 180 43.98 30.42 43.01
CA PRO A 180 45.05 31.41 43.07
C PRO A 180 45.77 31.31 44.44
N GLU A 181 47.10 31.29 44.41
CA GLU A 181 47.92 31.51 45.58
C GLU A 181 47.99 32.98 45.95
N PRO A 182 48.18 33.28 47.27
CA PRO A 182 48.25 34.65 47.76
C PRO A 182 49.72 35.12 47.88
N ASP A 183 49.86 36.39 47.60
CA ASP A 183 50.90 37.26 48.22
C ASP A 183 50.35 38.60 48.43
#